data_339adfadfdf7d7aa5efa3e8cb1ff6f2d
#
_entry.id   339adfadfdf7d7aa5efa3e8cb1ff6f2d
#
_cell.length_a   1.000
_cell.length_b   1.000
_cell.length_c   1.000
_cell.angle_alpha   90.00
_cell.angle_beta   90.00
_cell.angle_gamma   90.00
#
_symmetry.space_group_name_H-M   'P 1'
#
loop_
_entity.id
_entity.type
_entity.pdbx_description
1 polymer ?
#
loop_
_entity_poly.entity_id
_entity_poly.type
_entity_poly.pdbx_seq_one_letter_code
_entity_poly.pdbx_strand_id
1 'polypeptide(L)'
;LIIRIVQLVVLAGALASVSYAAHAQGKPPAKNAYLYIIWPQSGAKIKGGFWVRFGLRNMGITHASDDFPNSGHHHLFIDVNEPLDLNAPIPQDRNHLHFGAGQTEAHLELPPGKHTLQLVLGDAKHYPFNPPLVSKKITITVVK
;
A
#
# COMPACT_ATOMS: atom_id res chain seq x y z
N LEU A 1 44.26 -48.41 -45.02
CA LEU A 1 43.74 -48.16 -43.71
C LEU A 1 43.25 -46.71 -43.65
N ILE A 2 41.90 -46.49 -43.69
CA ILE A 2 41.29 -45.15 -43.73
C ILE A 2 40.84 -44.84 -42.32
N ILE A 3 41.46 -43.85 -41.68
CA ILE A 3 41.10 -43.37 -40.38
C ILE A 3 40.03 -42.24 -40.58
N ARG A 4 38.77 -42.47 -40.17
CA ARG A 4 37.73 -41.45 -40.13
C ARG A 4 37.85 -40.70 -38.81
N ILE A 5 38.21 -39.43 -38.90
CA ILE A 5 38.17 -38.51 -37.77
C ILE A 5 36.73 -38.03 -37.62
N VAL A 6 36.08 -38.41 -36.53
CA VAL A 6 34.75 -37.87 -36.13
C VAL A 6 35.00 -36.59 -35.37
N GLN A 7 34.64 -35.45 -35.97
CA GLN A 7 34.63 -34.16 -35.27
C GLN A 7 33.38 -34.07 -34.41
N LEU A 8 33.59 -34.01 -33.11
CA LEU A 8 32.54 -33.76 -32.13
C LEU A 8 32.28 -32.23 -32.06
N VAL A 9 31.16 -31.77 -32.61
CA VAL A 9 30.71 -30.37 -32.46
C VAL A 9 30.05 -30.24 -31.13
N VAL A 10 30.71 -29.59 -30.17
CA VAL A 10 30.11 -29.21 -28.88
C VAL A 10 29.38 -27.91 -29.09
N LEU A 11 28.04 -27.95 -29.14
CA LEU A 11 27.19 -26.77 -29.16
C LEU A 11 27.08 -26.23 -27.71
N ALA A 12 27.84 -25.19 -27.41
CA ALA A 12 27.70 -24.45 -26.14
C ALA A 12 26.45 -23.57 -26.20
N GLY A 13 25.36 -24.08 -25.66
CA GLY A 13 24.13 -23.26 -25.47
C GLY A 13 24.34 -22.22 -24.37
N ALA A 14 24.45 -20.97 -24.75
CA ALA A 14 24.43 -19.86 -23.78
C ALA A 14 22.99 -19.69 -23.24
N LEU A 15 22.74 -20.12 -22.00
CA LEU A 15 21.52 -19.81 -21.27
C LEU A 15 21.58 -18.33 -20.87
N ALA A 16 20.91 -17.45 -21.63
CA ALA A 16 20.69 -16.10 -21.25
C ALA A 16 19.67 -16.09 -20.08
N SER A 17 20.15 -15.86 -18.85
CA SER A 17 19.29 -15.62 -17.71
C SER A 17 18.62 -14.25 -17.86
N VAL A 18 17.34 -14.23 -18.22
CA VAL A 18 16.53 -13.02 -18.20
C VAL A 18 16.20 -12.74 -16.73
N SER A 19 16.92 -11.79 -16.13
CA SER A 19 16.58 -11.28 -14.80
C SER A 19 15.36 -10.39 -14.94
N TYR A 20 14.18 -10.89 -14.57
CA TYR A 20 13.00 -10.05 -14.38
C TYR A 20 13.23 -9.23 -13.10
N ALA A 21 13.60 -7.97 -13.26
CA ALA A 21 13.51 -7.03 -12.15
C ALA A 21 12.01 -6.85 -11.83
N ALA A 22 11.60 -7.27 -10.66
CA ALA A 22 10.25 -6.97 -10.16
C ALA A 22 10.18 -5.45 -9.95
N HIS A 23 9.54 -4.74 -10.88
CA HIS A 23 9.25 -3.33 -10.72
C HIS A 23 7.99 -3.20 -9.86
N ALA A 24 8.04 -2.37 -8.80
CA ALA A 24 6.85 -1.99 -8.07
C ALA A 24 5.81 -1.44 -9.05
N GLN A 25 4.55 -1.89 -8.93
CA GLN A 25 3.48 -1.55 -9.87
C GLN A 25 2.97 -0.10 -9.69
N GLY A 26 3.19 0.49 -8.51
CA GLY A 26 2.70 1.82 -8.17
C GLY A 26 3.43 2.95 -8.88
N LYS A 27 2.68 3.97 -9.32
CA LYS A 27 3.23 5.22 -9.83
C LYS A 27 3.81 6.09 -8.70
N PRO A 28 4.74 7.03 -8.98
CA PRO A 28 5.23 7.92 -7.95
C PRO A 28 4.13 8.89 -7.48
N PRO A 29 4.11 9.25 -6.18
CA PRO A 29 3.20 10.28 -5.68
C PRO A 29 3.63 11.66 -6.18
N ALA A 30 2.73 12.65 -6.10
CA ALA A 30 3.07 14.03 -6.38
C ALA A 30 4.19 14.53 -5.45
N LYS A 31 4.99 15.48 -5.94
CA LYS A 31 6.06 16.11 -5.15
C LYS A 31 5.48 16.72 -3.86
N ASN A 32 6.13 16.46 -2.73
CA ASN A 32 5.72 16.92 -1.41
C ASN A 32 4.34 16.40 -0.96
N ALA A 33 3.83 15.32 -1.56
CA ALA A 33 2.64 14.65 -1.07
C ALA A 33 2.84 14.18 0.38
N TYR A 34 1.82 14.36 1.21
CA TYR A 34 1.88 14.03 2.62
C TYR A 34 0.54 13.51 3.11
N LEU A 35 0.54 12.27 3.61
CA LEU A 35 -0.62 11.56 4.15
C LEU A 35 -0.53 11.51 5.68
N TYR A 36 -1.63 11.82 6.39
CA TYR A 36 -1.64 11.85 7.85
C TYR A 36 -3.03 11.59 8.41
N ILE A 37 -3.08 11.13 9.66
CA ILE A 37 -4.33 11.04 10.42
C ILE A 37 -4.56 12.38 11.13
N ILE A 38 -5.69 13.03 10.86
CA ILE A 38 -6.09 14.28 11.52
C ILE A 38 -6.56 13.97 12.95
N TRP A 39 -7.37 12.91 13.10
CA TRP A 39 -7.91 12.42 14.36
C TRP A 39 -8.13 10.91 14.25
N PRO A 40 -7.90 10.14 15.32
CA PRO A 40 -7.36 10.53 16.62
C PRO A 40 -5.85 10.82 16.59
N GLN A 41 -5.34 11.45 17.65
CA GLN A 41 -3.90 11.62 17.84
C GLN A 41 -3.29 10.35 18.46
N SER A 42 -2.00 10.14 18.24
CA SER A 42 -1.29 9.03 18.89
C SER A 42 -1.33 9.16 20.41
N GLY A 43 -1.61 8.05 21.09
CA GLY A 43 -1.79 8.00 22.55
C GLY A 43 -3.21 8.31 23.03
N ALA A 44 -4.15 8.61 22.14
CA ALA A 44 -5.52 8.89 22.53
C ALA A 44 -6.17 7.70 23.26
N LYS A 45 -6.92 8.00 24.32
CA LYS A 45 -7.83 7.06 25.00
C LYS A 45 -9.26 7.39 24.59
N ILE A 46 -9.96 6.43 24.04
CA ILE A 46 -11.26 6.62 23.39
C ILE A 46 -12.27 5.65 24.00
N LYS A 47 -13.47 6.13 24.30
CA LYS A 47 -14.57 5.30 24.78
C LYS A 47 -15.60 5.11 23.67
N GLY A 48 -15.96 3.86 23.41
CA GLY A 48 -16.97 3.53 22.39
C GLY A 48 -16.48 3.74 20.95
N GLY A 49 -17.44 3.88 20.04
CA GLY A 49 -17.16 4.16 18.62
C GLY A 49 -16.62 5.59 18.41
N PHE A 50 -15.82 5.77 17.38
CA PHE A 50 -15.14 7.04 17.10
C PHE A 50 -14.91 7.26 15.61
N TRP A 51 -14.79 8.53 15.23
CA TRP A 51 -14.42 8.91 13.89
C TRP A 51 -12.91 8.93 13.72
N VAL A 52 -12.42 8.40 12.61
CA VAL A 52 -11.05 8.62 12.13
C VAL A 52 -11.12 9.57 10.95
N ARG A 53 -10.37 10.68 11.01
CA ARG A 53 -10.33 11.69 9.95
C ARG A 53 -8.99 11.66 9.24
N PHE A 54 -9.03 11.65 7.91
CA PHE A 54 -7.90 11.48 7.03
C PHE A 54 -7.45 12.81 6.46
N GLY A 55 -6.15 13.03 6.40
CA GLY A 55 -5.55 14.22 5.82
C GLY A 55 -4.61 13.88 4.67
N LEU A 56 -4.73 14.62 3.58
CA LEU A 56 -3.84 14.51 2.43
C LEU A 56 -3.47 15.91 1.96
N ARG A 57 -2.17 16.14 1.69
CA ARG A 57 -1.66 17.37 1.10
C ARG A 57 -1.00 17.10 -0.23
N ASN A 58 -1.13 18.07 -1.15
CA ASN A 58 -0.50 18.09 -2.47
C ASN A 58 -0.91 16.94 -3.40
N MET A 59 -2.03 16.28 -3.09
CA MET A 59 -2.71 15.33 -3.97
C MET A 59 -4.22 15.41 -3.75
N GLY A 60 -4.98 14.95 -4.73
CA GLY A 60 -6.44 14.85 -4.66
C GLY A 60 -6.91 13.48 -4.18
N ILE A 61 -8.12 13.45 -3.63
CA ILE A 61 -8.87 12.22 -3.38
C ILE A 61 -9.86 12.02 -4.51
N THR A 62 -9.95 10.79 -5.00
CA THR A 62 -10.84 10.40 -6.09
C THR A 62 -11.50 9.05 -5.80
N HIS A 63 -12.49 8.68 -6.60
CA HIS A 63 -13.03 7.34 -6.59
C HIS A 63 -11.94 6.31 -6.98
N ALA A 64 -12.03 5.12 -6.42
CA ALA A 64 -11.27 3.97 -6.92
C ALA A 64 -11.64 3.76 -8.41
N SER A 65 -10.69 3.34 -9.22
CA SER A 65 -10.79 3.20 -10.68
C SER A 65 -10.68 4.50 -11.49
N ASP A 66 -10.78 5.68 -10.87
CA ASP A 66 -10.56 6.95 -11.56
C ASP A 66 -9.07 7.30 -11.55
N ASP A 67 -8.43 7.25 -12.72
CA ASP A 67 -6.99 7.49 -12.84
C ASP A 67 -6.69 8.95 -13.21
N PHE A 68 -6.97 9.87 -12.29
CA PHE A 68 -6.58 11.27 -12.43
C PHE A 68 -5.13 11.50 -12.02
N PRO A 69 -4.42 12.43 -12.68
CA PRO A 69 -3.09 12.82 -12.25
C PRO A 69 -3.07 13.32 -10.80
N ASN A 70 -2.04 12.93 -10.04
CA ASN A 70 -1.83 13.35 -8.65
C ASN A 70 -3.06 13.10 -7.75
N SER A 71 -3.70 11.96 -7.92
CA SER A 71 -4.85 11.55 -7.09
C SER A 71 -4.80 10.08 -6.74
N GLY A 72 -5.54 9.73 -5.69
CA GLY A 72 -5.72 8.37 -5.22
C GLY A 72 -6.87 8.28 -4.23
N HIS A 73 -7.01 7.15 -3.57
CA HIS A 73 -8.03 6.93 -2.55
C HIS A 73 -7.45 6.32 -1.28
N HIS A 74 -8.11 6.56 -0.16
CA HIS A 74 -7.62 6.13 1.13
C HIS A 74 -7.84 4.63 1.38
N HIS A 75 -6.86 4.03 2.05
CA HIS A 75 -6.99 2.78 2.80
C HIS A 75 -6.59 3.03 4.25
N LEU A 76 -7.23 2.35 5.19
CA LEU A 76 -6.88 2.42 6.61
C LEU A 76 -6.51 1.02 7.10
N PHE A 77 -5.28 0.90 7.58
CA PHE A 77 -4.76 -0.32 8.19
C PHE A 77 -4.98 -0.27 9.70
N ILE A 78 -5.59 -1.32 10.24
CA ILE A 78 -5.89 -1.50 11.66
C ILE A 78 -5.14 -2.72 12.16
N ASP A 79 -4.23 -2.55 13.11
CA ASP A 79 -3.44 -3.63 13.74
C ASP A 79 -2.60 -4.46 12.73
N VAL A 80 -2.20 -3.83 11.63
CA VAL A 80 -1.35 -4.45 10.61
C VAL A 80 0.12 -4.24 10.99
N ASN A 81 0.89 -5.33 11.09
CA ASN A 81 2.32 -5.31 11.41
C ASN A 81 3.20 -5.71 10.22
N GLU A 82 2.63 -6.36 9.24
CA GLU A 82 3.33 -6.79 8.03
C GLU A 82 3.78 -5.59 7.20
N PRO A 83 4.95 -5.66 6.55
CA PRO A 83 5.38 -4.65 5.60
C PRO A 83 4.39 -4.50 4.44
N LEU A 84 4.21 -3.27 3.95
CA LEU A 84 3.40 -3.00 2.76
C LEU A 84 4.06 -3.61 1.53
N ASP A 85 3.33 -4.48 0.83
CA ASP A 85 3.78 -5.03 -0.45
C ASP A 85 3.54 -4.01 -1.57
N LEU A 86 4.62 -3.52 -2.19
CA LEU A 86 4.56 -2.55 -3.29
C LEU A 86 4.27 -3.20 -4.65
N ASN A 87 4.28 -4.53 -4.72
CA ASN A 87 4.11 -5.30 -5.96
C ASN A 87 2.73 -5.95 -6.08
N ALA A 88 1.87 -5.76 -5.08
CA ALA A 88 0.52 -6.29 -5.04
C ALA A 88 -0.51 -5.19 -4.75
N PRO A 89 -1.76 -5.35 -5.21
CA PRO A 89 -2.85 -4.49 -4.78
C PRO A 89 -3.04 -4.54 -3.26
N ILE A 90 -3.38 -3.39 -2.67
CA ILE A 90 -3.66 -3.29 -1.23
C ILE A 90 -4.84 -4.22 -0.90
N PRO A 91 -4.71 -5.11 0.10
CA PRO A 91 -5.79 -6.00 0.51
C PRO A 91 -7.04 -5.25 0.96
N GLN A 92 -8.18 -5.94 0.92
CA GLN A 92 -9.46 -5.46 1.46
C GLN A 92 -10.01 -6.52 2.41
N ASP A 93 -9.96 -6.24 3.70
CA ASP A 93 -10.49 -7.09 4.76
C ASP A 93 -10.75 -6.25 6.01
N ARG A 94 -11.07 -6.89 7.14
CA ARG A 94 -11.37 -6.19 8.39
C ARG A 94 -10.20 -5.35 8.95
N ASN A 95 -8.97 -5.66 8.57
CA ASN A 95 -7.76 -4.93 9.00
C ASN A 95 -7.23 -3.98 7.93
N HIS A 96 -7.73 -4.08 6.69
CA HIS A 96 -7.37 -3.25 5.55
C HIS A 96 -8.64 -2.64 4.95
N LEU A 97 -9.11 -1.55 5.56
CA LEU A 97 -10.33 -0.89 5.11
C LEU A 97 -10.09 -0.06 3.86
N HIS A 98 -11.00 -0.15 2.91
CA HIS A 98 -10.95 0.51 1.61
C HIS A 98 -12.01 1.62 1.52
N PHE A 99 -11.62 2.80 1.03
CA PHE A 99 -12.48 3.98 0.91
C PHE A 99 -12.55 4.46 -0.54
N GLY A 100 -13.09 3.61 -1.40
CA GLY A 100 -13.10 3.80 -2.86
C GLY A 100 -14.12 4.81 -3.39
N ALA A 101 -14.96 5.41 -2.55
CA ALA A 101 -15.91 6.44 -2.96
C ALA A 101 -15.46 7.88 -2.60
N GLY A 102 -14.16 8.06 -2.35
CA GLY A 102 -13.60 9.38 -2.04
C GLY A 102 -13.80 9.80 -0.58
N GLN A 103 -14.08 8.86 0.32
CA GLN A 103 -14.25 9.16 1.75
C GLN A 103 -12.95 9.69 2.36
N THR A 104 -13.10 10.67 3.26
CA THR A 104 -12.01 11.31 4.01
C THR A 104 -12.13 11.09 5.52
N GLU A 105 -13.10 10.32 5.94
CA GLU A 105 -13.30 9.91 7.33
C GLU A 105 -14.05 8.58 7.41
N ALA A 106 -13.93 7.89 8.54
CA ALA A 106 -14.64 6.65 8.82
C ALA A 106 -15.00 6.55 10.29
N HIS A 107 -16.18 6.00 10.57
CA HIS A 107 -16.58 5.63 11.94
C HIS A 107 -16.09 4.21 12.23
N LEU A 108 -15.33 4.03 13.32
CA LEU A 108 -14.84 2.74 13.77
C LEU A 108 -15.44 2.34 15.11
N GLU A 109 -15.70 1.05 15.24
CA GLU A 109 -15.99 0.40 16.52
C GLU A 109 -14.95 -0.72 16.71
N LEU A 110 -14.03 -0.50 17.64
CA LEU A 110 -12.97 -1.46 17.94
C LEU A 110 -13.16 -2.00 19.37
N PRO A 111 -12.80 -3.25 19.64
CA PRO A 111 -12.87 -3.79 20.98
C PRO A 111 -11.94 -3.03 21.93
N PRO A 112 -12.21 -3.04 23.24
CA PRO A 112 -11.30 -2.45 24.22
C PRO A 112 -9.89 -3.03 24.12
N GLY A 113 -8.88 -2.17 24.14
CA GLY A 113 -7.48 -2.54 23.98
C GLY A 113 -6.66 -1.51 23.24
N LYS A 114 -5.38 -1.82 23.04
CA LYS A 114 -4.48 -1.03 22.19
C LYS A 114 -4.68 -1.41 20.73
N HIS A 115 -4.78 -0.41 19.87
CA HIS A 115 -4.88 -0.57 18.43
C HIS A 115 -3.90 0.35 17.71
N THR A 116 -3.41 -0.09 16.57
CA THR A 116 -2.62 0.75 15.68
C THR A 116 -3.45 1.14 14.46
N LEU A 117 -3.28 2.38 13.99
CA LEU A 117 -3.92 2.90 12.80
C LEU A 117 -2.87 3.50 11.88
N GLN A 118 -2.98 3.24 10.58
CA GLN A 118 -2.11 3.82 9.56
C GLN A 118 -2.88 3.99 8.25
N LEU A 119 -2.77 5.18 7.64
CA LEU A 119 -3.30 5.40 6.30
C LEU A 119 -2.29 4.98 5.24
N VAL A 120 -2.81 4.44 4.15
CA VAL A 120 -2.09 4.16 2.91
C VAL A 120 -2.90 4.76 1.77
N LEU A 121 -2.26 5.47 0.85
CA LEU A 121 -2.93 5.93 -0.37
C LEU A 121 -2.72 4.90 -1.47
N GLY A 122 -3.82 4.47 -2.09
CA GLY A 122 -3.84 3.60 -3.26
C GLY A 122 -4.11 4.37 -4.54
N ASP A 123 -3.55 3.91 -5.64
CA ASP A 123 -3.86 4.40 -6.98
C ASP A 123 -5.17 3.80 -7.53
N ALA A 124 -5.57 4.16 -8.74
CA ALA A 124 -6.80 3.67 -9.38
C ALA A 124 -6.90 2.14 -9.51
N LYS A 125 -5.79 1.43 -9.44
CA LYS A 125 -5.72 -0.03 -9.49
C LYS A 125 -5.47 -0.67 -8.11
N HIS A 126 -5.58 0.12 -7.03
CA HIS A 126 -5.33 -0.28 -5.65
C HIS A 126 -3.86 -0.61 -5.34
N TYR A 127 -2.91 -0.25 -6.19
CA TYR A 127 -1.51 -0.39 -5.84
C TYR A 127 -1.05 0.77 -4.94
N PRO A 128 -0.18 0.51 -3.96
CA PRO A 128 0.49 1.57 -3.24
C PRO A 128 1.31 2.43 -4.21
N PHE A 129 1.41 3.73 -3.95
CA PHE A 129 2.37 4.57 -4.67
C PHE A 129 3.81 4.08 -4.43
N ASN A 130 4.74 4.41 -5.32
CA ASN A 130 6.16 4.09 -5.18
C ASN A 130 7.04 5.34 -5.43
N PRO A 131 7.71 5.89 -4.39
CA PRO A 131 7.72 5.42 -2.99
C PRO A 131 6.34 5.48 -2.34
N PRO A 132 6.08 4.63 -1.31
CA PRO A 132 4.74 4.53 -0.73
C PRO A 132 4.33 5.80 0.00
N LEU A 133 3.11 6.25 -0.26
CA LEU A 133 2.50 7.35 0.46
C LEU A 133 1.68 6.81 1.62
N VAL A 134 2.29 6.81 2.79
CA VAL A 134 1.73 6.27 4.03
C VAL A 134 1.81 7.31 5.14
N SER A 135 0.84 7.28 6.06
CA SER A 135 0.91 8.09 7.27
C SER A 135 1.88 7.52 8.30
N LYS A 136 2.22 8.32 9.31
CA LYS A 136 2.74 7.75 10.56
C LYS A 136 1.74 6.74 11.10
N LYS A 137 2.24 5.59 11.59
CA LYS A 137 1.44 4.65 12.35
C LYS A 137 1.23 5.23 13.74
N ILE A 138 -0.02 5.39 14.14
CA ILE A 138 -0.40 5.86 15.49
C ILE A 138 -0.89 4.70 16.33
N THR A 139 -0.80 4.84 17.64
CA THR A 139 -1.38 3.90 18.62
C THR A 139 -2.45 4.61 19.43
N ILE A 140 -3.60 3.99 19.57
CA ILE A 140 -4.70 4.43 20.41
C ILE A 140 -5.06 3.35 21.43
N THR A 141 -5.84 3.72 22.44
CA THR A 141 -6.41 2.75 23.39
C THR A 141 -7.91 2.95 23.47
N VAL A 142 -8.67 1.93 23.10
CA VAL A 142 -10.12 1.91 23.32
C VAL A 142 -10.37 1.43 24.74
N VAL A 143 -11.14 2.20 25.51
CA VAL A 143 -11.51 1.91 26.90
C VAL A 143 -12.97 1.48 26.98
N LYS A 144 -13.32 0.73 28.03
CA LYS A 144 -14.70 0.28 28.31
C LYS A 144 -15.62 1.44 28.72
#